data_b939ef816e1d88a0c2c9f0a2c1666781
#
_entry.id   b939ef816e1d88a0c2c9f0a2c1666781
#
_cell.length_a   1.000
_cell.length_b   1.000
_cell.length_c   1.000
_cell.angle_alpha   90.00
_cell.angle_beta   90.00
_cell.angle_gamma   90.00
#
_symmetry.space_group_name_H-M   'P 1'
#
loop_
_entity.id
_entity.type
_entity.pdbx_description
1 polymer ?
#
loop_
_entity_poly.entity_id
_entity_poly.type
_entity_poly.pdbx_seq_one_letter_code
_entity_poly.pdbx_strand_id
1 'polypeptide(L)'
;MASHHSPAFLALVNEAKSRIQELTVEQVRQKQLQGDPFYLVDVREESEWQAGHIVGAIHLSKGIIERDIEKVIPDKEAEIVLYCGGGFRSALAADNLQKMGYRRVISMDGGIRAWREAGFPESRPAPPTPLPEGEGS
;
A
#
# COMPACT_ATOMS: atom_id res chain seq x y z
N MET A 1 -11.92 -13.74 -12.33
CA MET A 1 -12.81 -12.65 -12.68
C MET A 1 -12.48 -11.42 -11.90
N ALA A 2 -12.37 -10.31 -12.60
CA ALA A 2 -12.08 -9.06 -11.91
C ALA A 2 -13.21 -8.67 -10.97
N SER A 3 -12.86 -8.00 -9.88
CA SER A 3 -13.84 -7.46 -8.96
C SER A 3 -14.71 -6.42 -9.68
N HIS A 4 -16.00 -6.47 -9.44
CA HIS A 4 -16.91 -5.49 -9.98
C HIS A 4 -17.03 -4.32 -9.02
N HIS A 5 -16.54 -3.17 -9.44
CA HIS A 5 -16.68 -1.93 -8.70
C HIS A 5 -17.87 -1.14 -9.25
N SER A 6 -18.58 -0.46 -8.37
CA SER A 6 -19.70 0.36 -8.81
C SER A 6 -19.23 1.50 -9.71
N PRO A 7 -20.08 1.97 -10.64
CA PRO A 7 -19.71 3.13 -11.47
C PRO A 7 -19.39 4.38 -10.65
N ALA A 8 -20.10 4.61 -9.55
CA ALA A 8 -19.84 5.76 -8.69
C ALA A 8 -18.49 5.67 -8.00
N PHE A 9 -18.10 4.48 -7.55
CA PHE A 9 -16.78 4.26 -6.96
C PHE A 9 -15.67 4.49 -7.99
N LEU A 10 -15.84 3.94 -9.20
CA LEU A 10 -14.88 4.14 -10.27
C LEU A 10 -14.76 5.61 -10.68
N ALA A 11 -15.87 6.35 -10.72
CA ALA A 11 -15.84 7.77 -11.00
C ALA A 11 -15.04 8.54 -9.95
N LEU A 12 -15.23 8.20 -8.68
CA LEU A 12 -14.51 8.82 -7.58
C LEU A 12 -13.01 8.53 -7.69
N VAL A 13 -12.64 7.28 -7.97
CA VAL A 13 -11.25 6.87 -8.15
C VAL A 13 -10.61 7.57 -9.34
N ASN A 14 -11.31 7.60 -10.47
CA ASN A 14 -10.79 8.24 -11.69
C ASN A 14 -10.59 9.75 -11.50
N GLU A 15 -11.47 10.39 -10.75
CA GLU A 15 -11.29 11.79 -10.40
C GLU A 15 -10.04 11.99 -9.54
N ALA A 16 -9.85 11.18 -8.53
CA ALA A 16 -8.65 11.23 -7.70
C ALA A 16 -7.39 10.99 -8.53
N LYS A 17 -7.41 10.00 -9.42
CA LYS A 17 -6.26 9.68 -10.29
C LYS A 17 -5.87 10.83 -11.20
N SER A 18 -6.80 11.72 -11.54
CA SER A 18 -6.49 12.89 -12.36
C SER A 18 -5.63 13.93 -11.61
N ARG A 19 -5.54 13.84 -10.28
CA ARG A 19 -4.84 14.81 -9.44
C ARG A 19 -3.60 14.26 -8.75
N ILE A 20 -3.35 12.95 -8.84
CA ILE A 20 -2.26 12.30 -8.10
C ILE A 20 -1.16 11.85 -9.06
N GLN A 21 -0.01 11.54 -8.48
CA GLN A 21 1.08 10.87 -9.18
C GLN A 21 0.96 9.36 -8.93
N GLU A 22 1.22 8.56 -9.96
CA GLU A 22 1.25 7.11 -9.85
C GLU A 22 2.58 6.57 -10.34
N LEU A 23 3.03 5.47 -9.73
CA LEU A 23 4.17 4.70 -10.21
C LEU A 23 3.73 3.25 -10.40
N THR A 24 4.42 2.54 -11.28
CA THR A 24 4.22 1.09 -11.44
C THR A 24 4.91 0.33 -10.32
N VAL A 25 4.54 -0.94 -10.15
CA VAL A 25 5.22 -1.79 -9.14
C VAL A 25 6.70 -1.95 -9.46
N GLU A 26 7.08 -2.01 -10.74
CA GLU A 26 8.48 -2.07 -11.15
C GLU A 26 9.25 -0.82 -10.73
N GLN A 27 8.64 0.34 -10.90
CA GLN A 27 9.27 1.60 -10.50
C GLN A 27 9.43 1.69 -8.98
N VAL A 28 8.45 1.23 -8.22
CA VAL A 28 8.55 1.21 -6.75
C VAL A 28 9.63 0.22 -6.31
N ARG A 29 9.67 -0.96 -6.93
CA ARG A 29 10.72 -1.94 -6.64
C ARG A 29 12.11 -1.37 -6.92
N GLN A 30 12.26 -0.64 -8.02
CA GLN A 30 13.53 0.00 -8.37
C GLN A 30 13.95 1.02 -7.31
N LYS A 31 13.01 1.78 -6.76
CA LYS A 31 13.29 2.71 -5.66
C LYS A 31 13.84 1.98 -4.43
N GLN A 32 13.27 0.82 -4.10
CA GLN A 32 13.77 0.00 -2.99
C GLN A 32 15.19 -0.48 -3.26
N LEU A 33 15.43 -0.99 -4.47
CA LEU A 33 16.74 -1.53 -4.84
C LEU A 33 17.84 -0.47 -4.88
N GLN A 34 17.48 0.77 -5.22
CA GLN A 34 18.41 1.89 -5.23
C GLN A 34 18.65 2.48 -3.85
N GLY A 35 17.88 2.05 -2.86
CA GLY A 35 17.99 2.61 -1.51
C GLY A 35 17.45 4.04 -1.40
N ASP A 36 16.53 4.43 -2.27
CA ASP A 36 15.91 5.75 -2.20
C ASP A 36 15.18 5.93 -0.86
N PRO A 37 15.30 7.10 -0.22
CA PRO A 37 14.59 7.34 1.03
C PRO A 37 13.11 7.66 0.75
N PHE A 38 12.23 6.74 1.07
CA PHE A 38 10.79 6.97 0.98
C PHE A 38 10.06 6.07 1.96
N TYR A 39 8.84 6.46 2.30
CA TYR A 39 7.94 5.62 3.09
C TYR A 39 7.05 4.84 2.16
N LEU A 40 6.92 3.54 2.41
CA LEU A 40 5.96 2.68 1.71
C LEU A 40 4.84 2.35 2.69
N VAL A 41 3.61 2.75 2.35
CA VAL A 41 2.48 2.66 3.28
C VAL A 41 1.38 1.79 2.68
N ASP A 42 1.04 0.72 3.39
CA ASP A 42 -0.07 -0.16 3.06
C ASP A 42 -1.35 0.44 3.62
N VAL A 43 -2.32 0.77 2.76
CA VAL A 43 -3.59 1.36 3.19
C VAL A 43 -4.73 0.35 3.24
N ARG A 44 -4.41 -0.94 3.10
CA ARG A 44 -5.41 -2.01 3.16
C ARG A 44 -5.91 -2.22 4.59
N GLU A 45 -6.91 -3.07 4.73
CA GLU A 45 -7.44 -3.42 6.03
C GLU A 45 -6.43 -4.24 6.85
N GLU A 46 -6.60 -4.24 8.16
CA GLU A 46 -5.72 -4.96 9.09
C GLU A 46 -5.58 -6.44 8.74
N SER A 47 -6.69 -7.10 8.39
CA SER A 47 -6.68 -8.51 8.05
C SER A 47 -5.85 -8.79 6.78
N GLU A 48 -5.90 -7.88 5.82
CA GLU A 48 -5.09 -8.00 4.60
C GLU A 48 -3.60 -7.84 4.92
N TRP A 49 -3.28 -6.84 5.75
CA TRP A 49 -1.91 -6.59 6.20
C TRP A 49 -1.32 -7.80 6.92
N GLN A 50 -2.08 -8.38 7.83
CA GLN A 50 -1.61 -9.54 8.61
C GLN A 50 -1.36 -10.77 7.76
N ALA A 51 -2.13 -10.93 6.68
CA ALA A 51 -1.95 -12.07 5.77
C ALA A 51 -0.69 -11.96 4.91
N GLY A 52 -0.11 -10.78 4.81
CA GLY A 52 1.12 -10.54 4.05
C GLY A 52 1.15 -9.13 3.50
N HIS A 53 2.32 -8.51 3.49
CA HIS A 53 2.50 -7.15 3.00
C HIS A 53 3.86 -6.99 2.35
N ILE A 54 4.05 -5.92 1.61
CA ILE A 54 5.32 -5.66 0.92
C ILE A 54 6.42 -5.41 1.95
N VAL A 55 7.60 -5.97 1.72
CA VAL A 55 8.75 -5.76 2.60
C VAL A 55 9.05 -4.26 2.71
N GLY A 56 9.33 -3.82 3.92
CA GLY A 56 9.65 -2.42 4.19
C GLY A 56 8.43 -1.51 4.37
N ALA A 57 7.23 -2.03 4.20
CA ALA A 57 6.01 -1.22 4.35
C ALA A 57 5.62 -1.04 5.81
N ILE A 58 4.98 0.09 6.07
CA ILE A 58 4.26 0.32 7.32
C ILE A 58 2.76 0.31 7.03
N HIS A 59 1.95 0.08 8.07
CA HIS A 59 0.51 -0.03 7.91
C HIS A 59 -0.22 1.19 8.47
N LEU A 60 -0.98 1.85 7.60
CA LEU A 60 -1.94 2.89 7.98
C LEU A 60 -3.15 2.70 7.09
N SER A 61 -4.17 2.01 7.58
CA SER A 61 -5.35 1.71 6.77
C SER A 61 -6.06 2.98 6.32
N LYS A 62 -6.72 2.90 5.18
CA LYS A 62 -7.38 4.04 4.56
C LYS A 62 -8.40 4.70 5.52
N GLY A 63 -9.04 3.90 6.37
CA GLY A 63 -10.04 4.42 7.30
C GLY A 63 -9.49 5.33 8.39
N ILE A 64 -8.19 5.30 8.63
CA ILE A 64 -7.58 6.08 9.71
C ILE A 64 -6.38 6.93 9.23
N ILE A 65 -5.98 6.81 7.98
CA ILE A 65 -4.74 7.44 7.54
C ILE A 65 -4.77 8.96 7.66
N GLU A 66 -5.88 9.61 7.33
CA GLU A 66 -5.98 11.06 7.45
C GLU A 66 -5.84 11.52 8.90
N ARG A 67 -6.37 10.72 9.83
CA ARG A 67 -6.28 11.03 11.26
C ARG A 67 -4.86 10.87 11.79
N ASP A 68 -4.14 9.83 11.32
CA ASP A 68 -2.93 9.37 12.00
C ASP A 68 -1.62 9.67 11.27
N ILE A 69 -1.67 10.03 9.97
CA ILE A 69 -0.45 10.19 9.16
C ILE A 69 0.51 11.23 9.73
N GLU A 70 0.01 12.33 10.28
CA GLU A 70 0.86 13.39 10.79
C GLU A 70 1.63 12.98 12.05
N LYS A 71 1.14 11.99 12.77
CA LYS A 71 1.86 11.42 13.93
C LYS A 71 3.00 10.51 13.49
N VAL A 72 2.82 9.82 12.36
CA VAL A 72 3.75 8.80 11.87
C VAL A 72 4.79 9.44 10.93
N ILE A 73 4.34 10.29 10.03
CA ILE A 73 5.18 10.98 9.06
C ILE A 73 4.83 12.47 9.12
N PRO A 74 5.40 13.20 10.07
CA PRO A 74 5.07 14.63 10.23
C PRO A 74 5.65 15.51 9.13
N ASP A 75 6.69 15.08 8.43
CA ASP A 75 7.35 15.86 7.38
C ASP A 75 6.49 15.86 6.10
N LYS A 76 5.93 17.02 5.77
CA LYS A 76 5.09 17.19 4.57
C LYS A 76 5.87 17.09 3.27
N GLU A 77 7.20 17.17 3.32
CA GLU A 77 8.07 17.00 2.16
C GLU A 77 8.57 15.57 1.99
N ALA A 78 8.24 14.67 2.92
CA ALA A 78 8.64 13.28 2.82
C ALA A 78 8.00 12.62 1.59
N GLU A 79 8.77 11.80 0.89
CA GLU A 79 8.23 11.02 -0.21
C GLU A 79 7.49 9.81 0.34
N ILE A 80 6.23 9.67 -0.06
CA ILE A 80 5.35 8.62 0.45
C ILE A 80 4.72 7.88 -0.72
N VAL A 81 4.92 6.57 -0.77
CA VAL A 81 4.25 5.70 -1.74
C VAL A 81 3.18 4.91 -1.01
N LEU A 82 1.95 5.05 -1.45
CA LEU A 82 0.81 4.33 -0.89
C LEU A 82 0.43 3.16 -1.79
N TYR A 83 0.04 2.04 -1.21
CA TYR A 83 -0.50 0.94 -2.00
C TYR A 83 -1.69 0.29 -1.31
N CYS A 84 -2.53 -0.34 -2.13
CA CYS A 84 -3.63 -1.18 -1.65
C CYS A 84 -3.64 -2.49 -2.46
N GLY A 85 -4.80 -3.11 -2.62
CA GLY A 85 -4.91 -4.35 -3.40
C GLY A 85 -4.66 -4.15 -4.88
N GLY A 86 -5.31 -3.18 -5.50
CA GLY A 86 -5.24 -2.93 -6.95
C GLY A 86 -4.97 -1.49 -7.35
N GLY A 87 -4.79 -0.58 -6.40
CA GLY A 87 -4.46 0.82 -6.71
C GLY A 87 -5.63 1.81 -6.58
N PHE A 88 -6.81 1.36 -6.18
CA PHE A 88 -7.99 2.23 -6.08
C PHE A 88 -8.07 2.95 -4.73
N ARG A 89 -8.01 2.20 -3.63
CA ARG A 89 -8.03 2.80 -2.29
C ARG A 89 -6.83 3.72 -2.07
N SER A 90 -5.66 3.32 -2.58
CA SER A 90 -4.44 4.14 -2.46
C SER A 90 -4.54 5.43 -3.26
N ALA A 91 -5.22 5.43 -4.40
CA ALA A 91 -5.46 6.64 -5.17
C ALA A 91 -6.31 7.65 -4.38
N LEU A 92 -7.36 7.17 -3.74
CA LEU A 92 -8.21 8.02 -2.89
C LEU A 92 -7.43 8.57 -1.69
N ALA A 93 -6.63 7.72 -1.05
CA ALA A 93 -5.79 8.15 0.07
C ALA A 93 -4.75 9.18 -0.36
N ALA A 94 -4.11 8.97 -1.50
CA ALA A 94 -3.12 9.92 -2.02
C ALA A 94 -3.74 11.30 -2.27
N ASP A 95 -4.93 11.34 -2.85
CA ASP A 95 -5.63 12.59 -3.09
C ASP A 95 -5.92 13.32 -1.77
N ASN A 96 -6.39 12.59 -0.76
CA ASN A 96 -6.66 13.19 0.55
C ASN A 96 -5.38 13.70 1.24
N LEU A 97 -4.29 12.96 1.16
CA LEU A 97 -3.04 13.41 1.77
C LEU A 97 -2.50 14.67 1.09
N GLN A 98 -2.69 14.81 -0.21
CA GLN A 98 -2.32 16.05 -0.91
C GLN A 98 -3.13 17.23 -0.38
N LYS A 99 -4.43 17.03 -0.11
CA LYS A 99 -5.29 18.06 0.48
C LYS A 99 -4.83 18.45 1.89
N MET A 100 -4.16 17.55 2.59
CA MET A 100 -3.58 17.82 3.92
C MET A 100 -2.22 18.49 3.85
N GLY A 101 -1.68 18.73 2.66
CA GLY A 101 -0.41 19.43 2.49
C GLY A 101 0.79 18.55 2.21
N TYR A 102 0.62 17.24 2.09
CA TYR A 102 1.71 16.36 1.69
C TYR A 102 2.01 16.56 0.20
N ARG A 103 3.26 16.82 -0.13
CA ARG A 103 3.63 17.31 -1.46
C ARG A 103 4.22 16.24 -2.37
N ARG A 104 4.63 15.11 -1.82
CA ARG A 104 5.32 14.05 -2.57
C ARG A 104 4.66 12.70 -2.32
N VAL A 105 3.37 12.64 -2.58
CA VAL A 105 2.58 11.43 -2.37
C VAL A 105 2.32 10.76 -3.71
N ILE A 106 2.54 9.45 -3.74
CA ILE A 106 2.47 8.63 -4.94
C ILE A 106 1.59 7.42 -4.62
N SER A 107 0.71 7.03 -5.54
CA SER A 107 -0.04 5.79 -5.45
C SER A 107 0.62 4.75 -6.35
N MET A 108 0.85 3.54 -5.82
CA MET A 108 1.40 2.45 -6.61
C MET A 108 0.28 1.79 -7.41
N ASP A 109 0.25 2.05 -8.71
CA ASP A 109 -0.74 1.48 -9.61
C ASP A 109 -0.59 -0.05 -9.68
N GLY A 110 -1.71 -0.75 -9.71
CA GLY A 110 -1.73 -2.21 -9.70
C GLY A 110 -1.65 -2.82 -8.31
N GLY A 111 -1.18 -2.09 -7.31
CA GLY A 111 -1.16 -2.50 -5.92
C GLY A 111 -0.36 -3.76 -5.63
N ILE A 112 -0.63 -4.37 -4.48
CA ILE A 112 0.07 -5.59 -4.08
C ILE A 112 -0.23 -6.76 -5.03
N ARG A 113 -1.39 -6.73 -5.71
CA ARG A 113 -1.72 -7.77 -6.68
C ARG A 113 -0.70 -7.80 -7.81
N ALA A 114 -0.40 -6.64 -8.43
CA ALA A 114 0.62 -6.57 -9.47
C ALA A 114 2.03 -6.85 -8.92
N TRP A 115 2.29 -6.45 -7.68
CA TRP A 115 3.54 -6.75 -6.99
C TRP A 115 3.78 -8.26 -6.89
N ARG A 116 2.75 -9.00 -6.51
CA ARG A 116 2.80 -10.46 -6.41
C ARG A 116 2.97 -11.13 -7.78
N GLU A 117 2.27 -10.63 -8.78
CA GLU A 117 2.39 -11.15 -10.14
C GLU A 117 3.80 -10.97 -10.70
N ALA A 118 4.47 -9.90 -10.30
CA ALA A 118 5.85 -9.65 -10.69
C ALA A 118 6.86 -10.50 -9.89
N GLY A 119 6.41 -11.19 -8.85
CA GLY A 119 7.28 -12.02 -8.02
C GLY A 119 8.15 -11.23 -7.05
N PHE A 120 7.77 -10.01 -6.73
CA PHE A 120 8.55 -9.15 -5.82
C PHE A 120 8.30 -9.54 -4.36
N PRO A 121 9.24 -9.21 -3.45
CA PRO A 121 9.23 -9.79 -2.11
C PRO A 121 8.14 -9.23 -1.20
N GLU A 122 7.53 -10.13 -0.44
CA GLU A 122 6.56 -9.84 0.59
C GLU A 122 7.04 -10.38 1.94
N SER A 123 6.57 -9.74 2.99
CA SER A 123 6.66 -10.29 4.35
C SER A 123 5.35 -11.01 4.64
N ARG A 124 5.43 -12.28 4.99
CA ARG A 124 4.26 -13.09 5.34
C ARG A 124 4.50 -13.72 6.70
N PRO A 125 3.44 -13.98 7.46
CA PRO A 125 3.60 -14.73 8.71
C PRO A 125 4.18 -16.11 8.40
N ALA A 126 5.07 -16.58 9.26
CA ALA A 126 5.61 -17.91 9.14
C ALA A 126 4.47 -18.93 9.26
N PRO A 127 4.50 -20.03 8.49
CA PRO A 127 3.52 -21.08 8.70
C PRO A 127 3.66 -21.64 10.12
N PRO A 128 2.56 -22.13 10.72
CA PRO A 128 2.65 -22.72 12.05
C PRO A 128 3.69 -23.83 12.07
N THR A 129 4.53 -23.82 13.10
CA THR A 129 5.50 -24.89 13.27
C THR A 129 4.75 -26.18 13.61
N PRO A 130 4.89 -27.25 12.82
CA PRO A 130 4.24 -28.49 13.17
C PRO A 130 4.79 -29.01 14.51
N LEU A 131 3.91 -29.64 15.28
CA LEU A 131 4.33 -30.29 16.50
C LEU A 131 5.31 -31.43 16.15
N PRO A 132 6.42 -31.55 16.90
CA PRO A 132 7.34 -32.66 16.65
C PRO A 132 6.63 -33.98 16.84
N GLU A 133 6.89 -34.94 15.96
CA GLU A 133 6.34 -36.27 16.10
C GLU A 133 6.85 -36.91 17.40
N GLY A 134 5.95 -37.54 18.12
CA GLY A 134 6.27 -38.19 19.38
C GLY A 134 6.23 -37.25 20.57
N GLU A 135 6.28 -35.95 20.39
CA GLU A 135 6.16 -34.98 21.48
C GLU A 135 4.76 -34.45 21.66
N GLY A 136 4.00 -34.39 20.60
CA GLY A 136 2.61 -33.98 20.68
C GLY A 136 1.71 -35.08 21.24
N SER A 137 2.27 -36.19 21.51
CA SER A 137 1.56 -37.32 22.07
C SER A 137 1.46 -37.22 23.58
#